data_65e701630e2327b60ec9572dadf9ac27
#
_entry.id   65e701630e2327b60ec9572dadf9ac27
#
_cell.length_a   1.000
_cell.length_b   1.000
_cell.length_c   1.000
_cell.angle_alpha   90.00
_cell.angle_beta   90.00
_cell.angle_gamma   90.00
#
_symmetry.space_group_name_H-M   'P 1'
#
loop_
_entity.id
_entity.type
_entity.pdbx_description
1 polymer ?
#
loop_
_entity_poly.entity_id
_entity_poly.type
_entity_poly.pdbx_seq_one_letter_code
_entity_poly.pdbx_strand_id
1 'polypeptide(L)'
;MASLMELVERVNKGEMIDPEPLEVYEESPNSAEKFLAHHAHSMIDLRRAHQHMVQCLEAIDYSDQKVLNQFVSISAFVGQADLRCGPMVKFGSCAINRREYGLGIEAIQNAVTYDLMHSGSYTRDRENCLLVAQQYERVAASIGWCNPHSSDWNHKLTRIAYVTSGLSDDDSTGRMIGSLARQYDSNRFKLNVYSTECGVRRERQSFAQNTYGIPSSKRGKDTLEMLNRMKVTAWMTPLDGETIAAAKALADQLVRDQIDVILFDCTQADSIAALCAMWDVARAKVNLCRRTPMYSSGLQCICYFDQGRFENDREFWSRRGVDSKYILEGVDLEETITAAPNRSAYGIPESAVVMTSSGSDLDRTMSDEFCDTLINILRSHPQSIYLCVGEGELSAQKRKFESAGVGKRVGYAGKRKDLPGFLRMADLYLAEFPSCDPAGVLQAMSVERPVVAMRWGEAPEQSAGSAFAGPEATISGRDSTTYIERVSKLIREPGSRKQLGKSMRERVEQQFAFTQTTRHLEQLCEQILQGRTGGSSDQMITEGSEPLAEVA
;
A
#
# COMPACT_ATOMS: atom_id res chain seq x y z
N MET A 1 5.07 -51.31 9.02
CA MET A 1 5.29 -49.95 8.45
C MET A 1 4.40 -48.98 9.20
N ALA A 2 4.91 -47.84 9.60
CA ALA A 2 4.09 -46.77 10.17
C ALA A 2 3.09 -46.30 9.10
N SER A 3 1.87 -45.96 9.49
CA SER A 3 0.89 -45.39 8.55
C SER A 3 1.34 -44.00 8.10
N LEU A 4 0.89 -43.54 6.92
CA LEU A 4 1.18 -42.21 6.42
C LEU A 4 0.84 -41.13 7.46
N MET A 5 -0.29 -41.26 8.15
CA MET A 5 -0.72 -40.31 9.18
C MET A 5 0.24 -40.26 10.38
N GLU A 6 0.78 -41.40 10.82
CA GLU A 6 1.79 -41.46 11.88
C GLU A 6 3.10 -40.76 11.43
N LEU A 7 3.52 -40.97 10.18
CA LEU A 7 4.70 -40.30 9.62
C LEU A 7 4.50 -38.79 9.57
N VAL A 8 3.37 -38.31 9.03
CA VAL A 8 3.01 -36.89 8.95
C VAL A 8 2.94 -36.25 10.36
N GLU A 9 2.36 -36.95 11.33
CA GLU A 9 2.26 -36.45 12.70
C GLU A 9 3.64 -36.30 13.37
N ARG A 10 4.55 -37.23 13.12
CA ARG A 10 5.93 -37.18 13.63
C ARG A 10 6.69 -36.01 13.01
N VAL A 11 6.57 -35.80 11.69
CA VAL A 11 7.18 -34.66 11.00
C VAL A 11 6.64 -33.34 11.54
N ASN A 12 5.33 -33.24 11.74
CA ASN A 12 4.70 -32.04 12.31
C ASN A 12 5.14 -31.74 13.76
N LYS A 13 5.59 -32.77 14.49
CA LYS A 13 6.20 -32.61 15.82
C LYS A 13 7.69 -32.23 15.77
N GLY A 14 8.25 -32.08 14.57
CA GLY A 14 9.67 -31.75 14.35
C GLY A 14 10.60 -32.94 14.48
N GLU A 15 10.09 -34.19 14.43
CA GLU A 15 10.91 -35.37 14.43
C GLU A 15 11.59 -35.56 13.07
N MET A 16 12.90 -35.82 13.09
CA MET A 16 13.62 -36.26 11.89
C MET A 16 13.25 -37.72 11.60
N ILE A 17 12.64 -37.98 10.47
CA ILE A 17 12.31 -39.32 10.00
C ILE A 17 13.06 -39.64 8.72
N ASP A 18 13.24 -40.92 8.43
CA ASP A 18 13.73 -41.36 7.14
C ASP A 18 12.68 -41.05 6.07
N PRO A 19 13.03 -40.40 4.95
CA PRO A 19 12.09 -40.08 3.88
C PRO A 19 11.62 -41.30 3.07
N GLU A 20 12.39 -42.39 3.01
CA GLU A 20 12.07 -43.58 2.21
C GLU A 20 10.63 -44.10 2.41
N PRO A 21 10.06 -44.16 3.62
CA PRO A 21 8.66 -44.57 3.80
C PRO A 21 7.64 -43.60 3.21
N LEU A 22 7.97 -42.33 2.96
CA LEU A 22 7.07 -41.36 2.34
C LEU A 22 7.02 -41.53 0.82
N GLU A 23 8.12 -41.94 0.18
CA GLU A 23 8.23 -42.12 -1.26
C GLU A 23 7.19 -43.12 -1.81
N VAL A 24 6.82 -44.12 -1.03
CA VAL A 24 5.78 -45.10 -1.39
C VAL A 24 4.42 -44.43 -1.58
N TYR A 25 4.13 -43.40 -0.77
CA TYR A 25 2.85 -42.68 -0.84
C TYR A 25 2.86 -41.54 -1.87
N GLU A 26 4.03 -41.07 -2.31
CA GLU A 26 4.16 -40.09 -3.38
C GLU A 26 3.66 -40.61 -4.73
N GLU A 27 3.72 -41.89 -4.93
CA GLU A 27 3.18 -42.60 -6.11
C GLU A 27 1.75 -43.12 -5.91
N SER A 28 1.10 -42.84 -4.78
CA SER A 28 -0.25 -43.29 -4.49
C SER A 28 -1.26 -42.77 -5.55
N PRO A 29 -2.18 -43.61 -5.99
CA PRO A 29 -3.31 -43.18 -6.82
C PRO A 29 -4.31 -42.29 -6.03
N ASN A 30 -4.23 -42.30 -4.71
CA ASN A 30 -5.04 -41.44 -3.82
C ASN A 30 -4.39 -40.07 -3.71
N SER A 31 -5.05 -39.04 -4.27
CA SER A 31 -4.55 -37.66 -4.28
C SER A 31 -4.30 -37.08 -2.88
N ALA A 32 -5.08 -37.48 -1.89
CA ALA A 32 -4.89 -37.03 -0.51
C ALA A 32 -3.64 -37.64 0.14
N GLU A 33 -3.36 -38.91 -0.09
CA GLU A 33 -2.16 -39.58 0.38
C GLU A 33 -0.92 -39.03 -0.31
N LYS A 34 -0.97 -38.88 -1.63
CA LYS A 34 0.10 -38.25 -2.43
C LYS A 34 0.41 -36.84 -1.96
N PHE A 35 -0.60 -36.03 -1.72
CA PHE A 35 -0.45 -34.68 -1.17
C PHE A 35 0.22 -34.69 0.19
N LEU A 36 -0.24 -35.51 1.13
CA LEU A 36 0.31 -35.58 2.49
C LEU A 36 1.76 -36.08 2.52
N ALA A 37 2.12 -37.00 1.63
CA ALA A 37 3.48 -37.51 1.51
C ALA A 37 4.44 -36.43 1.01
N HIS A 38 4.12 -35.75 -0.08
CA HIS A 38 4.94 -34.64 -0.60
C HIS A 38 5.04 -33.50 0.40
N HIS A 39 3.98 -33.23 1.17
CA HIS A 39 4.02 -32.25 2.22
C HIS A 39 5.02 -32.61 3.32
N ALA A 40 4.89 -33.82 3.89
CA ALA A 40 5.81 -34.27 4.92
C ALA A 40 7.26 -34.27 4.42
N HIS A 41 7.47 -34.71 3.17
CA HIS A 41 8.79 -34.70 2.55
C HIS A 41 9.37 -33.28 2.38
N SER A 42 8.55 -32.30 2.01
CA SER A 42 8.98 -30.91 1.88
C SER A 42 9.46 -30.31 3.21
N MET A 43 8.97 -30.80 4.33
CA MET A 43 9.41 -30.37 5.67
C MET A 43 10.73 -31.03 6.11
N ILE A 44 11.04 -32.21 5.58
CA ILE A 44 12.27 -32.96 5.90
C ILE A 44 13.41 -32.51 4.99
N ASP A 45 13.17 -32.43 3.68
CA ASP A 45 14.16 -32.00 2.68
C ASP A 45 13.90 -30.56 2.22
N LEU A 46 14.38 -29.61 3.00
CA LEU A 46 14.26 -28.18 2.68
C LEU A 46 14.93 -27.79 1.36
N ARG A 47 15.89 -28.56 0.86
CA ARG A 47 16.56 -28.27 -0.42
C ARG A 47 15.65 -28.58 -1.62
N ARG A 48 14.77 -29.54 -1.47
CA ARG A 48 13.79 -29.96 -2.49
C ARG A 48 12.37 -29.51 -2.16
N ALA A 49 12.20 -28.71 -1.10
CA ALA A 49 10.87 -28.29 -0.66
C ALA A 49 10.03 -27.68 -1.80
N HIS A 50 10.64 -26.87 -2.67
CA HIS A 50 9.95 -26.31 -3.83
C HIS A 50 9.43 -27.40 -4.79
N GLN A 51 10.26 -28.39 -5.12
CA GLN A 51 9.88 -29.48 -6.01
C GLN A 51 8.72 -30.31 -5.42
N HIS A 52 8.81 -30.67 -4.14
CA HIS A 52 7.75 -31.40 -3.46
C HIS A 52 6.45 -30.59 -3.39
N MET A 53 6.53 -29.28 -3.18
CA MET A 53 5.35 -28.42 -3.19
C MET A 53 4.71 -28.32 -4.57
N VAL A 54 5.48 -28.28 -5.66
CA VAL A 54 4.94 -28.35 -7.04
C VAL A 54 4.21 -29.68 -7.25
N GLN A 55 4.78 -30.79 -6.80
CA GLN A 55 4.14 -32.12 -6.88
C GLN A 55 2.87 -32.21 -6.04
N CYS A 56 2.85 -31.57 -4.86
CA CYS A 56 1.61 -31.40 -4.09
C CYS A 56 0.54 -30.69 -4.90
N LEU A 57 0.90 -29.60 -5.60
CA LEU A 57 -0.05 -28.86 -6.43
C LEU A 57 -0.65 -29.68 -7.57
N GLU A 58 0.15 -30.53 -8.17
CA GLU A 58 -0.30 -31.44 -9.23
C GLU A 58 -1.23 -32.55 -8.69
N ALA A 59 -1.00 -32.97 -7.44
CA ALA A 59 -1.79 -34.02 -6.79
C ALA A 59 -3.12 -33.51 -6.18
N ILE A 60 -3.29 -32.19 -6.00
CA ILE A 60 -4.49 -31.63 -5.37
C ILE A 60 -5.76 -31.97 -6.20
N ASP A 61 -6.72 -32.60 -5.54
CA ASP A 61 -8.10 -32.55 -5.99
C ASP A 61 -8.76 -31.25 -5.57
N TYR A 62 -8.82 -30.29 -6.50
CA TYR A 62 -9.43 -28.97 -6.27
C TYR A 62 -10.94 -29.05 -5.98
N SER A 63 -11.56 -30.20 -6.08
CA SER A 63 -12.93 -30.43 -5.63
C SER A 63 -13.02 -30.76 -4.12
N ASP A 64 -11.91 -31.16 -3.48
CA ASP A 64 -11.86 -31.48 -2.05
C ASP A 64 -11.36 -30.30 -1.22
N GLN A 65 -12.30 -29.64 -0.52
CA GLN A 65 -12.02 -28.51 0.35
C GLN A 65 -11.07 -28.83 1.52
N LYS A 66 -11.08 -30.08 2.02
CA LYS A 66 -10.20 -30.48 3.15
C LYS A 66 -8.75 -30.53 2.72
N VAL A 67 -8.49 -31.07 1.54
CA VAL A 67 -7.13 -31.14 0.96
C VAL A 67 -6.60 -29.75 0.69
N LEU A 68 -7.43 -28.85 0.17
CA LEU A 68 -7.03 -27.47 -0.08
C LEU A 68 -6.75 -26.71 1.21
N ASN A 69 -7.57 -26.87 2.26
CA ASN A 69 -7.34 -26.23 3.55
C ASN A 69 -6.00 -26.66 4.16
N GLN A 70 -5.67 -27.93 4.06
CA GLN A 70 -4.37 -28.44 4.50
C GLN A 70 -3.25 -27.79 3.69
N PHE A 71 -3.36 -27.73 2.38
CA PHE A 71 -2.37 -27.10 1.51
C PHE A 71 -2.16 -25.62 1.87
N VAL A 72 -3.23 -24.85 2.08
CA VAL A 72 -3.15 -23.43 2.46
C VAL A 72 -2.42 -23.25 3.80
N SER A 73 -2.73 -24.09 4.78
CA SER A 73 -2.07 -24.06 6.10
C SER A 73 -0.58 -24.35 5.99
N ILE A 74 -0.20 -25.30 5.15
CA ILE A 74 1.16 -25.79 4.96
C ILE A 74 2.01 -24.79 4.18
N SER A 75 1.49 -24.25 3.09
CA SER A 75 2.23 -23.27 2.27
C SER A 75 2.57 -21.99 3.04
N ALA A 76 1.83 -21.69 4.12
CA ALA A 76 2.15 -20.59 5.03
C ALA A 76 3.46 -20.83 5.80
N PHE A 77 3.75 -22.06 6.17
CA PHE A 77 4.97 -22.43 6.91
C PHE A 77 6.22 -22.45 6.04
N VAL A 78 6.09 -22.73 4.76
CA VAL A 78 7.25 -22.91 3.85
C VAL A 78 7.69 -21.60 3.20
N GLY A 79 7.00 -20.49 3.47
CA GLY A 79 7.38 -19.17 2.93
C GLY A 79 7.25 -19.02 1.40
N GLN A 80 6.61 -20.00 0.73
CA GLN A 80 6.46 -20.01 -0.73
C GLN A 80 5.09 -19.47 -1.15
N ALA A 81 4.88 -18.18 -0.93
CA ALA A 81 3.66 -17.48 -1.32
C ALA A 81 3.32 -17.68 -2.82
N ASP A 82 4.33 -17.81 -3.66
CA ASP A 82 4.18 -17.98 -5.10
C ASP A 82 3.39 -19.20 -5.53
N LEU A 83 3.53 -20.30 -4.80
CA LEU A 83 2.82 -21.54 -5.09
C LEU A 83 1.39 -21.56 -4.55
N ARG A 84 1.05 -20.63 -3.67
CA ARG A 84 -0.22 -20.61 -2.95
C ARG A 84 -1.35 -19.96 -3.74
N CYS A 85 -1.05 -18.87 -4.45
CA CYS A 85 -2.06 -18.08 -5.15
C CYS A 85 -2.76 -18.89 -6.25
N GLY A 86 -2.01 -19.57 -7.10
CA GLY A 86 -2.53 -20.36 -8.21
C GLY A 86 -3.56 -21.43 -7.81
N PRO A 87 -3.27 -22.32 -6.85
CA PRO A 87 -4.21 -23.32 -6.34
C PRO A 87 -5.48 -22.73 -5.76
N MET A 88 -5.36 -21.66 -4.97
CA MET A 88 -6.53 -21.00 -4.38
C MET A 88 -7.44 -20.38 -5.45
N VAL A 89 -6.86 -19.79 -6.49
CA VAL A 89 -7.63 -19.25 -7.63
C VAL A 89 -8.29 -20.38 -8.40
N LYS A 90 -7.61 -21.52 -8.64
CA LYS A 90 -8.20 -22.70 -9.28
C LYS A 90 -9.38 -23.27 -8.47
N PHE A 91 -9.19 -23.44 -7.16
CA PHE A 91 -10.27 -23.88 -6.29
C PHE A 91 -11.46 -22.92 -6.31
N GLY A 92 -11.19 -21.62 -6.16
CA GLY A 92 -12.23 -20.59 -6.22
C GLY A 92 -12.99 -20.63 -7.55
N SER A 93 -12.29 -20.83 -8.67
CA SER A 93 -12.90 -20.97 -9.99
C SER A 93 -13.77 -22.24 -10.08
N CYS A 94 -13.32 -23.37 -9.50
CA CYS A 94 -14.13 -24.59 -9.43
C CYS A 94 -15.39 -24.40 -8.59
N ALA A 95 -15.29 -23.76 -7.44
CA ALA A 95 -16.44 -23.44 -6.59
C ALA A 95 -17.44 -22.52 -7.31
N ILE A 96 -16.96 -21.48 -8.01
CA ILE A 96 -17.79 -20.60 -8.84
C ILE A 96 -18.52 -21.38 -9.93
N ASN A 97 -17.85 -22.31 -10.60
CA ASN A 97 -18.47 -23.18 -11.62
C ASN A 97 -19.59 -24.05 -11.04
N ARG A 98 -19.48 -24.44 -9.78
CA ARG A 98 -20.53 -25.18 -9.05
C ARG A 98 -21.61 -24.29 -8.44
N ARG A 99 -21.54 -22.97 -8.67
CA ARG A 99 -22.41 -21.93 -8.09
C ARG A 99 -22.26 -21.76 -6.56
N GLU A 100 -21.16 -22.22 -5.99
CA GLU A 100 -20.77 -22.00 -4.60
C GLU A 100 -20.02 -20.64 -4.50
N TYR A 101 -20.72 -19.57 -4.87
CA TYR A 101 -20.10 -18.26 -5.10
C TYR A 101 -19.40 -17.68 -3.86
N GLY A 102 -20.00 -17.83 -2.67
CA GLY A 102 -19.42 -17.35 -1.40
C GLY A 102 -18.05 -17.97 -1.15
N LEU A 103 -17.96 -19.30 -1.25
CA LEU A 103 -16.71 -20.05 -1.08
C LEU A 103 -15.68 -19.70 -2.16
N GLY A 104 -16.13 -19.56 -3.41
CA GLY A 104 -15.25 -19.22 -4.53
C GLY A 104 -14.63 -17.84 -4.38
N ILE A 105 -15.42 -16.84 -3.98
CA ILE A 105 -14.96 -15.48 -3.72
C ILE A 105 -13.98 -15.44 -2.54
N GLU A 106 -14.29 -16.15 -1.46
CA GLU A 106 -13.41 -16.22 -0.27
C GLU A 106 -12.04 -16.78 -0.63
N ALA A 107 -11.99 -17.88 -1.37
CA ALA A 107 -10.74 -18.49 -1.82
C ALA A 107 -9.91 -17.54 -2.69
N ILE A 108 -10.53 -16.88 -3.67
CA ILE A 108 -9.89 -15.93 -4.57
C ILE A 108 -9.39 -14.70 -3.80
N GLN A 109 -10.20 -14.17 -2.91
CA GLN A 109 -9.83 -13.03 -2.07
C GLN A 109 -8.58 -13.34 -1.23
N ASN A 110 -8.51 -14.53 -0.65
CA ASN A 110 -7.36 -14.96 0.12
C ASN A 110 -6.11 -15.12 -0.76
N ALA A 111 -6.26 -15.70 -1.98
CA ALA A 111 -5.18 -15.82 -2.93
C ALA A 111 -4.56 -14.45 -3.27
N VAL A 112 -5.40 -13.48 -3.63
CA VAL A 112 -4.97 -12.12 -3.98
C VAL A 112 -4.32 -11.42 -2.79
N THR A 113 -4.90 -11.53 -1.61
CA THR A 113 -4.33 -10.94 -0.40
C THR A 113 -2.91 -11.42 -0.16
N TYR A 114 -2.68 -12.71 -0.35
CA TYR A 114 -1.35 -13.31 -0.21
C TYR A 114 -0.37 -12.79 -1.25
N ASP A 115 -0.79 -12.75 -2.50
CA ASP A 115 0.07 -12.33 -3.60
C ASP A 115 0.47 -10.86 -3.47
N LEU A 116 -0.49 -9.98 -3.18
CA LEU A 116 -0.25 -8.55 -2.98
C LEU A 116 0.77 -8.24 -1.86
N MET A 117 0.94 -9.15 -0.92
CA MET A 117 1.87 -8.96 0.20
C MET A 117 3.28 -9.44 -0.09
N HIS A 118 3.46 -10.29 -1.11
CA HIS A 118 4.72 -10.99 -1.32
C HIS A 118 5.29 -10.83 -2.73
N SER A 119 4.49 -10.37 -3.72
CA SER A 119 4.95 -10.38 -5.11
C SER A 119 6.05 -9.36 -5.39
N GLY A 120 5.96 -8.16 -4.83
CA GLY A 120 6.88 -7.06 -5.10
C GLY A 120 7.04 -6.69 -6.60
N SER A 121 6.17 -7.23 -7.48
CA SER A 121 6.25 -7.08 -8.93
C SER A 121 5.00 -6.42 -9.49
N TYR A 122 5.16 -5.24 -10.08
CA TYR A 122 4.06 -4.51 -10.73
C TYR A 122 3.41 -5.32 -11.85
N THR A 123 4.20 -6.02 -12.67
CA THR A 123 3.69 -6.85 -13.76
C THR A 123 2.82 -7.97 -13.25
N ARG A 124 3.28 -8.71 -12.24
CA ARG A 124 2.54 -9.81 -11.64
C ARG A 124 1.25 -9.32 -10.97
N ASP A 125 1.30 -8.20 -10.25
CA ASP A 125 0.14 -7.60 -9.59
C ASP A 125 -0.99 -7.33 -10.59
N ARG A 126 -0.70 -6.67 -11.72
CA ARG A 126 -1.72 -6.33 -12.72
C ARG A 126 -2.26 -7.54 -13.47
N GLU A 127 -1.44 -8.57 -13.73
CA GLU A 127 -1.87 -9.82 -14.35
C GLU A 127 -2.81 -10.61 -13.43
N ASN A 128 -2.48 -10.67 -12.14
CA ASN A 128 -3.33 -11.28 -11.13
C ASN A 128 -4.64 -10.51 -10.95
N CYS A 129 -4.61 -9.18 -10.99
CA CYS A 129 -5.83 -8.37 -10.98
C CYS A 129 -6.78 -8.74 -12.11
N LEU A 130 -6.27 -8.95 -13.34
CA LEU A 130 -7.10 -9.36 -14.46
C LEU A 130 -7.68 -10.76 -14.29
N LEU A 131 -6.84 -11.72 -13.89
CA LEU A 131 -7.27 -13.11 -13.68
C LEU A 131 -8.43 -13.18 -12.67
N VAL A 132 -8.30 -12.44 -11.59
CA VAL A 132 -9.29 -12.40 -10.53
C VAL A 132 -10.53 -11.61 -10.93
N ALA A 133 -10.38 -10.50 -11.63
CA ALA A 133 -11.51 -9.71 -12.14
C ALA A 133 -12.43 -10.56 -13.02
N GLN A 134 -11.90 -11.40 -13.89
CA GLN A 134 -12.69 -12.32 -14.71
C GLN A 134 -13.59 -13.26 -13.87
N GLN A 135 -13.09 -13.72 -12.72
CA GLN A 135 -13.89 -14.57 -11.84
C GLN A 135 -15.00 -13.76 -11.15
N TYR A 136 -14.70 -12.54 -10.69
CA TYR A 136 -15.71 -11.66 -10.10
C TYR A 136 -16.78 -11.24 -11.11
N GLU A 137 -16.41 -10.99 -12.37
CA GLU A 137 -17.35 -10.70 -13.46
C GLU A 137 -18.34 -11.85 -13.68
N ARG A 138 -17.86 -13.08 -13.69
CA ARG A 138 -18.71 -14.27 -13.80
C ARG A 138 -19.70 -14.39 -12.64
N VAL A 139 -19.25 -14.12 -11.43
CA VAL A 139 -20.11 -14.12 -10.24
C VAL A 139 -21.11 -12.98 -10.34
N ALA A 140 -20.68 -11.75 -10.60
CA ALA A 140 -21.54 -10.57 -10.70
C ALA A 140 -22.65 -10.75 -11.74
N ALA A 141 -22.31 -11.31 -12.91
CA ALA A 141 -23.27 -11.64 -13.96
C ALA A 141 -24.27 -12.73 -13.53
N SER A 142 -23.79 -13.73 -12.78
CA SER A 142 -24.62 -14.89 -12.38
C SER A 142 -25.60 -14.56 -11.26
N ILE A 143 -25.22 -13.69 -10.30
CA ILE A 143 -26.08 -13.33 -9.17
C ILE A 143 -27.07 -12.22 -9.50
N GLY A 144 -26.87 -11.50 -10.60
CA GLY A 144 -27.72 -10.42 -11.09
C GLY A 144 -28.09 -9.39 -10.00
N TRP A 145 -27.56 -8.19 -10.08
CA TRP A 145 -28.03 -7.05 -9.30
C TRP A 145 -28.86 -6.15 -10.22
N CYS A 146 -30.09 -5.84 -9.84
CA CYS A 146 -31.10 -5.26 -10.73
C CYS A 146 -31.69 -3.94 -10.21
N ASN A 147 -30.89 -3.08 -9.63
CA ASN A 147 -31.34 -1.75 -9.23
C ASN A 147 -30.44 -0.69 -9.89
N PRO A 148 -30.52 -0.50 -11.21
CA PRO A 148 -29.57 0.31 -11.93
C PRO A 148 -29.64 1.78 -11.53
N HIS A 149 -28.51 2.43 -11.64
CA HIS A 149 -28.38 3.87 -11.55
C HIS A 149 -29.33 4.56 -12.54
N SER A 150 -30.07 5.60 -12.09
CA SER A 150 -30.89 6.42 -12.96
C SER A 150 -30.02 7.55 -13.57
N SER A 151 -30.02 7.66 -14.88
CA SER A 151 -29.37 8.77 -15.61
C SER A 151 -30.05 10.14 -15.37
N ASP A 152 -31.26 10.14 -14.80
CA ASP A 152 -32.10 11.32 -14.67
C ASP A 152 -31.86 12.11 -13.37
N TRP A 153 -30.86 11.71 -12.60
CA TRP A 153 -30.50 12.46 -11.39
C TRP A 153 -29.89 13.81 -11.75
N ASN A 154 -30.61 14.86 -11.43
CA ASN A 154 -30.15 16.23 -11.62
C ASN A 154 -29.91 16.87 -10.25
N HIS A 155 -28.68 16.78 -9.78
CA HIS A 155 -28.26 17.36 -8.51
C HIS A 155 -27.60 18.72 -8.72
N LYS A 156 -27.79 19.62 -7.75
CA LYS A 156 -27.05 20.87 -7.68
C LYS A 156 -25.56 20.63 -7.42
N LEU A 157 -25.23 19.57 -6.65
CA LEU A 157 -23.86 19.20 -6.28
C LEU A 157 -23.55 17.80 -6.82
N THR A 158 -22.37 17.60 -7.37
CA THR A 158 -21.86 16.27 -7.73
C THR A 158 -21.64 15.44 -6.46
N ARG A 159 -22.26 14.25 -6.37
CA ARG A 159 -22.15 13.37 -5.22
C ARG A 159 -21.03 12.36 -5.42
N ILE A 160 -20.03 12.43 -4.56
CA ILE A 160 -18.85 11.57 -4.60
C ILE A 160 -18.96 10.56 -3.45
N ALA A 161 -18.80 9.28 -3.78
CA ALA A 161 -18.56 8.23 -2.81
C ALA A 161 -17.08 7.90 -2.73
N TYR A 162 -16.48 8.01 -1.57
CA TYR A 162 -15.17 7.43 -1.28
C TYR A 162 -15.38 6.06 -0.64
N VAL A 163 -14.97 5.00 -1.34
CA VAL A 163 -15.17 3.61 -0.90
C VAL A 163 -13.84 3.02 -0.47
N THR A 164 -13.77 2.49 0.76
CA THR A 164 -12.57 1.90 1.35
C THR A 164 -12.81 0.50 1.92
N SER A 165 -11.77 -0.30 2.05
CA SER A 165 -11.84 -1.66 2.62
C SER A 165 -12.07 -1.71 4.13
N GLY A 166 -11.92 -0.59 4.82
CA GLY A 166 -12.15 -0.44 6.25
C GLY A 166 -11.72 0.94 6.73
N LEU A 167 -12.36 1.43 7.79
CA LEU A 167 -11.96 2.66 8.46
C LEU A 167 -10.98 2.31 9.59
N SER A 168 -9.84 3.00 9.61
CA SER A 168 -8.81 2.88 10.64
C SER A 168 -8.34 4.25 11.07
N ASP A 169 -8.00 4.41 12.35
CA ASP A 169 -7.48 5.68 12.90
C ASP A 169 -5.97 5.82 12.68
N ASP A 170 -5.29 4.74 12.35
CA ASP A 170 -3.83 4.66 12.39
C ASP A 170 -3.16 4.49 11.02
N ASP A 171 -3.93 4.46 9.92
CA ASP A 171 -3.38 4.21 8.59
C ASP A 171 -3.44 5.42 7.65
N SER A 172 -2.82 5.25 6.49
CA SER A 172 -2.79 6.28 5.45
C SER A 172 -4.17 6.55 4.84
N THR A 173 -5.10 5.59 4.91
CA THR A 173 -6.46 5.73 4.39
C THR A 173 -7.28 6.69 5.25
N GLY A 174 -7.21 6.55 6.58
CA GLY A 174 -7.88 7.48 7.51
C GLY A 174 -7.38 8.92 7.33
N ARG A 175 -6.08 9.12 7.14
CA ARG A 175 -5.49 10.44 6.82
C ARG A 175 -6.00 10.99 5.49
N MET A 176 -5.97 10.17 4.44
CA MET A 176 -6.47 10.57 3.11
C MET A 176 -7.93 11.02 3.16
N ILE A 177 -8.79 10.24 3.81
CA ILE A 177 -10.21 10.56 4.00
C ILE A 177 -10.36 11.89 4.78
N GLY A 178 -9.59 12.04 5.87
CA GLY A 178 -9.62 13.25 6.69
C GLY A 178 -9.20 14.49 5.92
N SER A 179 -8.12 14.42 5.18
CA SER A 179 -7.61 15.52 4.37
C SER A 179 -8.58 15.87 3.23
N LEU A 180 -9.13 14.86 2.55
CA LEU A 180 -10.14 15.07 1.52
C LEU A 180 -11.42 15.72 2.09
N ALA A 181 -11.90 15.24 3.24
CA ALA A 181 -13.08 15.79 3.91
C ALA A 181 -12.92 17.25 4.36
N ARG A 182 -11.69 17.66 4.71
CA ARG A 182 -11.38 19.06 5.07
C ARG A 182 -11.32 19.99 3.86
N GLN A 183 -10.88 19.49 2.71
CA GLN A 183 -10.38 20.34 1.62
C GLN A 183 -11.20 20.29 0.34
N TYR A 184 -12.18 19.37 0.21
CA TYR A 184 -13.04 19.34 -0.98
C TYR A 184 -13.94 20.58 -1.06
N ASP A 185 -14.24 21.02 -2.29
CA ASP A 185 -15.14 22.16 -2.52
C ASP A 185 -16.61 21.78 -2.28
N SER A 186 -17.09 22.03 -1.07
CA SER A 186 -18.45 21.73 -0.65
C SER A 186 -19.55 22.53 -1.38
N ASN A 187 -19.18 23.55 -2.19
CA ASN A 187 -20.14 24.25 -3.05
C ASN A 187 -20.41 23.53 -4.37
N ARG A 188 -19.49 22.64 -4.78
CA ARG A 188 -19.57 21.87 -6.04
C ARG A 188 -19.83 20.40 -5.80
N PHE A 189 -19.32 19.85 -4.71
CA PHE A 189 -19.32 18.42 -4.42
C PHE A 189 -19.98 18.12 -3.08
N LYS A 190 -20.54 16.93 -2.96
CA LYS A 190 -20.97 16.33 -1.72
C LYS A 190 -20.21 15.02 -1.52
N LEU A 191 -19.30 14.97 -0.54
CA LEU A 191 -18.54 13.78 -0.19
C LEU A 191 -19.34 12.89 0.77
N ASN A 192 -19.38 11.58 0.47
CA ASN A 192 -19.83 10.53 1.37
C ASN A 192 -18.74 9.45 1.44
N VAL A 193 -18.58 8.82 2.59
CA VAL A 193 -17.57 7.76 2.82
C VAL A 193 -18.29 6.44 3.05
N TYR A 194 -17.83 5.38 2.38
CA TYR A 194 -18.37 4.04 2.52
C TYR A 194 -17.25 3.07 2.85
N SER A 195 -17.46 2.24 3.87
CA SER A 195 -16.54 1.16 4.18
C SER A 195 -17.16 -0.17 3.80
N THR A 196 -16.43 -0.98 3.05
CA THR A 196 -16.83 -2.37 2.75
C THR A 196 -16.67 -3.27 3.96
N GLU A 197 -15.90 -2.85 4.97
CA GLU A 197 -15.53 -3.66 6.13
C GLU A 197 -14.84 -4.99 5.75
N CYS A 198 -14.33 -5.08 4.52
CA CYS A 198 -13.68 -6.28 4.01
C CYS A 198 -12.48 -6.68 4.89
N GLY A 199 -11.70 -5.71 5.37
CA GLY A 199 -10.59 -5.96 6.30
C GLY A 199 -11.02 -6.58 7.62
N VAL A 200 -12.16 -6.14 8.18
CA VAL A 200 -12.71 -6.68 9.44
C VAL A 200 -13.33 -8.05 9.25
N ARG A 201 -13.97 -8.29 8.09
CA ARG A 201 -14.58 -9.60 7.75
C ARG A 201 -13.54 -10.70 7.66
N ARG A 202 -12.33 -10.39 7.19
CA ARG A 202 -11.23 -11.37 7.09
C ARG A 202 -10.86 -12.02 8.42
N GLU A 203 -11.02 -11.34 9.55
CA GLU A 203 -10.81 -11.94 10.87
C GLU A 203 -11.78 -13.11 11.16
N ARG A 204 -12.93 -13.13 10.49
CA ARG A 204 -14.00 -14.13 10.74
C ARG A 204 -14.03 -15.25 9.71
N GLN A 205 -13.24 -15.16 8.65
CA GLN A 205 -13.21 -16.16 7.59
C GLN A 205 -12.30 -17.35 7.94
N SER A 206 -12.78 -18.55 7.65
CA SER A 206 -12.10 -19.80 8.02
C SER A 206 -10.73 -20.01 7.39
N PHE A 207 -10.49 -19.38 6.22
CA PHE A 207 -9.20 -19.44 5.51
C PHE A 207 -8.20 -18.37 5.94
N ALA A 208 -8.66 -17.32 6.60
CA ALA A 208 -7.87 -16.14 6.94
C ALA A 208 -7.36 -16.18 8.39
N GLN A 209 -7.09 -17.36 8.94
CA GLN A 209 -6.52 -17.42 10.29
C GLN A 209 -5.26 -16.56 10.38
N ASN A 210 -5.42 -15.37 10.96
CA ASN A 210 -4.41 -14.52 11.60
C ASN A 210 -3.54 -13.59 10.76
N THR A 211 -3.81 -13.26 9.48
CA THR A 211 -2.73 -12.56 8.83
C THR A 211 -2.94 -11.08 8.57
N TYR A 212 -4.13 -10.56 8.29
CA TYR A 212 -4.21 -9.14 7.82
C TYR A 212 -5.61 -8.52 7.92
N GLY A 213 -6.34 -8.80 8.99
CA GLY A 213 -7.56 -8.08 9.34
C GLY A 213 -7.26 -6.79 10.12
N ILE A 214 -8.08 -5.78 9.96
CA ILE A 214 -8.12 -4.66 10.90
C ILE A 214 -8.81 -5.19 12.18
N PRO A 215 -8.12 -5.26 13.33
CA PRO A 215 -8.75 -5.70 14.55
C PRO A 215 -10.01 -4.86 14.82
N SER A 216 -11.09 -5.51 15.23
CA SER A 216 -12.36 -4.81 15.54
C SER A 216 -12.19 -3.72 16.63
N SER A 217 -11.16 -3.85 17.46
CA SER A 217 -10.73 -2.86 18.45
C SER A 217 -10.03 -1.63 17.84
N LYS A 218 -9.59 -1.68 16.57
CA LYS A 218 -8.92 -0.59 15.85
C LYS A 218 -9.81 0.04 14.77
N ARG A 219 -11.11 -0.24 14.79
CA ARG A 219 -12.07 0.45 13.91
C ARG A 219 -11.92 1.94 14.08
N GLY A 220 -11.89 2.65 12.99
CA GLY A 220 -11.70 4.10 12.88
C GLY A 220 -12.76 4.91 13.62
N LYS A 221 -12.76 4.83 14.93
CA LYS A 221 -13.69 5.55 15.79
C LYS A 221 -13.42 7.05 15.74
N ASP A 222 -12.15 7.42 15.82
CA ASP A 222 -11.72 8.82 15.75
C ASP A 222 -12.00 9.38 14.36
N THR A 223 -11.76 8.58 13.31
CA THR A 223 -12.11 8.92 11.92
C THR A 223 -13.61 9.13 11.75
N LEU A 224 -14.46 8.28 12.31
CA LEU A 224 -15.91 8.45 12.25
C LEU A 224 -16.38 9.71 13.00
N GLU A 225 -15.81 9.99 14.18
CA GLU A 225 -16.12 11.20 14.94
C GLU A 225 -15.68 12.46 14.18
N MET A 226 -14.54 12.41 13.51
CA MET A 226 -14.05 13.48 12.66
C MET A 226 -15.00 13.73 11.49
N LEU A 227 -15.39 12.69 10.73
CA LEU A 227 -16.33 12.80 9.62
C LEU A 227 -17.67 13.39 10.05
N ASN A 228 -18.21 12.94 11.20
CA ASN A 228 -19.44 13.47 11.77
C ASN A 228 -19.33 14.97 12.10
N ARG A 229 -18.21 15.41 12.69
CA ARG A 229 -17.95 16.84 12.93
C ARG A 229 -17.92 17.67 11.65
N MET A 230 -17.40 17.10 10.57
CA MET A 230 -17.34 17.71 9.23
C MET A 230 -18.65 17.57 8.44
N LYS A 231 -19.67 16.92 9.00
CA LYS A 231 -20.95 16.64 8.33
C LYS A 231 -20.80 15.78 7.06
N VAL A 232 -19.76 14.97 6.99
CA VAL A 232 -19.54 13.95 5.95
C VAL A 232 -20.24 12.67 6.39
N THR A 233 -21.15 12.17 5.56
CA THR A 233 -21.87 10.93 5.86
C THR A 233 -20.92 9.74 5.73
N ALA A 234 -20.87 8.90 6.76
CA ALA A 234 -20.14 7.63 6.71
C ALA A 234 -21.11 6.46 6.83
N TRP A 235 -20.95 5.47 5.97
CA TRP A 235 -21.73 4.24 5.97
C TRP A 235 -20.80 3.02 5.93
N MET A 236 -21.17 1.96 6.64
CA MET A 236 -20.40 0.73 6.74
C MET A 236 -21.26 -0.45 6.37
N THR A 237 -20.72 -1.39 5.58
CA THR A 237 -21.44 -2.62 5.28
C THR A 237 -21.72 -3.41 6.56
N PRO A 238 -22.92 -4.01 6.72
CA PRO A 238 -23.19 -4.89 7.84
C PRO A 238 -22.17 -6.02 7.90
N LEU A 239 -21.65 -6.34 9.08
CA LEU A 239 -20.68 -7.43 9.27
C LEU A 239 -21.32 -8.82 9.23
N ASP A 240 -22.63 -8.88 9.45
CA ASP A 240 -23.39 -10.11 9.43
C ASP A 240 -23.79 -10.45 7.99
N GLY A 241 -23.55 -11.67 7.56
CA GLY A 241 -23.90 -12.16 6.24
C GLY A 241 -22.70 -12.43 5.33
N GLU A 242 -23.00 -12.99 4.18
CA GLU A 242 -22.01 -13.37 3.16
C GLU A 242 -21.50 -12.15 2.37
N THR A 243 -20.32 -12.28 1.78
CA THR A 243 -19.68 -11.26 0.95
C THR A 243 -20.58 -10.72 -0.16
N ILE A 244 -21.35 -11.59 -0.81
CA ILE A 244 -22.31 -11.20 -1.87
C ILE A 244 -23.43 -10.31 -1.32
N ALA A 245 -23.97 -10.66 -0.16
CA ALA A 245 -25.02 -9.86 0.49
C ALA A 245 -24.50 -8.47 0.87
N ALA A 246 -23.25 -8.39 1.35
CA ALA A 246 -22.59 -7.14 1.66
C ALA A 246 -22.34 -6.28 0.39
N ALA A 247 -21.92 -6.91 -0.72
CA ALA A 247 -21.74 -6.20 -1.99
C ALA A 247 -23.07 -5.63 -2.52
N LYS A 248 -24.15 -6.40 -2.44
CA LYS A 248 -25.51 -5.92 -2.78
C LYS A 248 -25.95 -4.78 -1.88
N ALA A 249 -25.74 -4.88 -0.58
CA ALA A 249 -26.10 -3.84 0.39
C ALA A 249 -25.35 -2.53 0.10
N LEU A 250 -24.04 -2.60 -0.24
CA LEU A 250 -23.27 -1.44 -0.67
C LEU A 250 -23.83 -0.85 -1.96
N ALA A 251 -24.09 -1.67 -2.97
CA ALA A 251 -24.64 -1.24 -4.25
C ALA A 251 -26.01 -0.53 -4.06
N ASP A 252 -26.91 -1.12 -3.28
CA ASP A 252 -28.23 -0.54 -2.96
C ASP A 252 -28.09 0.79 -2.21
N GLN A 253 -27.10 0.92 -1.33
CA GLN A 253 -26.87 2.16 -0.59
C GLN A 253 -26.33 3.26 -1.51
N LEU A 254 -25.38 2.95 -2.38
CA LEU A 254 -24.82 3.92 -3.34
C LEU A 254 -25.90 4.46 -4.29
N VAL A 255 -26.78 3.59 -4.79
CA VAL A 255 -27.92 4.02 -5.64
C VAL A 255 -28.92 4.83 -4.84
N ARG A 256 -29.26 4.42 -3.61
CA ARG A 256 -30.17 5.15 -2.72
C ARG A 256 -29.65 6.56 -2.41
N ASP A 257 -28.35 6.70 -2.21
CA ASP A 257 -27.68 7.97 -1.97
C ASP A 257 -27.45 8.75 -3.27
N GLN A 258 -27.81 8.16 -4.43
CA GLN A 258 -27.73 8.77 -5.75
C GLN A 258 -26.29 9.28 -6.06
N ILE A 259 -25.32 8.39 -5.94
CA ILE A 259 -23.90 8.71 -6.15
C ILE A 259 -23.61 8.90 -7.64
N ASP A 260 -22.96 10.01 -8.00
CA ASP A 260 -22.51 10.29 -9.37
C ASP A 260 -21.17 9.64 -9.69
N VAL A 261 -20.21 9.75 -8.76
CA VAL A 261 -18.84 9.24 -8.93
C VAL A 261 -18.43 8.41 -7.73
N ILE A 262 -17.84 7.24 -7.98
CA ILE A 262 -17.24 6.41 -6.93
C ILE A 262 -15.72 6.44 -7.08
N LEU A 263 -15.04 6.78 -5.99
CA LEU A 263 -13.60 6.67 -5.81
C LEU A 263 -13.30 5.44 -4.94
N PHE A 264 -12.87 4.34 -5.55
CA PHE A 264 -12.51 3.11 -4.83
C PHE A 264 -11.06 3.18 -4.35
N ASP A 265 -10.83 3.46 -3.07
CA ASP A 265 -9.54 3.26 -2.39
C ASP A 265 -9.46 1.81 -1.86
N CYS A 266 -9.49 0.90 -2.79
CA CYS A 266 -9.55 -0.54 -2.58
C CYS A 266 -8.58 -1.25 -3.53
N THR A 267 -8.11 -2.41 -3.12
CA THR A 267 -7.33 -3.31 -3.98
C THR A 267 -8.20 -4.44 -4.52
N GLN A 268 -7.69 -5.21 -5.46
CA GLN A 268 -8.39 -6.39 -5.99
C GLN A 268 -8.75 -7.43 -4.91
N ALA A 269 -8.11 -7.37 -3.76
CA ALA A 269 -8.43 -8.20 -2.61
C ALA A 269 -9.73 -7.81 -1.89
N ASP A 270 -10.31 -6.64 -2.18
CA ASP A 270 -11.63 -6.26 -1.68
C ASP A 270 -12.72 -6.76 -2.63
N SER A 271 -13.19 -7.97 -2.37
CA SER A 271 -14.22 -8.62 -3.20
C SER A 271 -15.57 -7.89 -3.18
N ILE A 272 -15.89 -7.18 -2.10
CA ILE A 272 -17.13 -6.40 -1.99
C ILE A 272 -17.06 -5.19 -2.92
N ALA A 273 -15.96 -4.43 -2.87
CA ALA A 273 -15.73 -3.31 -3.77
C ALA A 273 -15.63 -3.77 -5.23
N ALA A 274 -14.89 -4.87 -5.48
CA ALA A 274 -14.71 -5.41 -6.84
C ALA A 274 -16.04 -5.86 -7.46
N LEU A 275 -16.90 -6.56 -6.74
CA LEU A 275 -18.24 -6.93 -7.22
C LEU A 275 -19.11 -5.69 -7.45
N CYS A 276 -19.11 -4.73 -6.52
CA CYS A 276 -19.87 -3.49 -6.64
C CYS A 276 -19.41 -2.67 -7.86
N ALA A 277 -18.12 -2.64 -8.15
CA ALA A 277 -17.56 -1.94 -9.31
C ALA A 277 -18.04 -2.50 -10.66
N MET A 278 -18.50 -3.74 -10.70
CA MET A 278 -19.02 -4.39 -11.93
C MET A 278 -20.46 -4.05 -12.24
N TRP A 279 -21.22 -3.55 -11.25
CA TRP A 279 -22.62 -3.19 -11.40
C TRP A 279 -22.77 -1.72 -11.78
N ASP A 280 -23.92 -1.37 -12.37
CA ASP A 280 -24.25 0.00 -12.76
C ASP A 280 -24.78 0.82 -11.57
N VAL A 281 -23.90 1.13 -10.63
CA VAL A 281 -24.21 1.77 -9.33
C VAL A 281 -23.96 3.28 -9.31
N ALA A 282 -23.24 3.82 -10.30
CA ALA A 282 -22.92 5.23 -10.44
C ALA A 282 -22.53 5.55 -11.89
N ARG A 283 -22.58 6.84 -12.28
CA ARG A 283 -22.21 7.31 -13.61
C ARG A 283 -20.73 7.14 -13.93
N ALA A 284 -19.88 7.26 -12.89
CA ALA A 284 -18.45 7.10 -13.04
C ALA A 284 -17.84 6.33 -11.86
N LYS A 285 -16.83 5.53 -12.17
CA LYS A 285 -16.10 4.70 -11.21
C LYS A 285 -14.60 4.79 -11.46
N VAL A 286 -13.84 5.17 -10.43
CA VAL A 286 -12.40 5.37 -10.46
C VAL A 286 -11.78 4.51 -9.37
N ASN A 287 -10.70 3.79 -9.67
CA ASN A 287 -9.87 3.18 -8.63
C ASN A 287 -8.74 4.14 -8.22
N LEU A 288 -8.59 4.39 -6.93
CA LEU A 288 -7.48 5.11 -6.34
C LEU A 288 -6.39 4.08 -5.97
N CYS A 289 -5.41 3.93 -6.85
CA CYS A 289 -4.34 2.95 -6.69
C CYS A 289 -3.20 3.53 -5.83
N ARG A 290 -3.22 3.21 -4.54
CA ARG A 290 -2.15 3.62 -3.60
C ARG A 290 -1.04 2.57 -3.49
N ARG A 291 -1.36 1.30 -3.71
CA ARG A 291 -0.40 0.18 -3.68
C ARG A 291 -0.57 -0.71 -4.90
N THR A 292 -1.68 -1.41 -4.98
CA THR A 292 -2.01 -2.33 -6.06
C THR A 292 -3.36 -1.95 -6.66
N PRO A 293 -3.52 -1.99 -7.98
CA PRO A 293 -4.77 -1.61 -8.61
C PRO A 293 -5.90 -2.57 -8.26
N MET A 294 -7.12 -2.06 -8.32
CA MET A 294 -8.33 -2.85 -8.52
C MET A 294 -8.76 -2.68 -9.96
N TYR A 295 -9.08 -3.77 -10.63
CA TYR A 295 -9.61 -3.76 -11.97
C TYR A 295 -11.06 -4.31 -12.01
N SER A 296 -11.86 -3.68 -12.82
CA SER A 296 -13.21 -4.11 -13.19
C SER A 296 -13.52 -3.52 -14.57
N SER A 297 -14.25 -4.25 -15.40
CA SER A 297 -14.73 -3.74 -16.70
C SER A 297 -15.65 -2.52 -16.56
N GLY A 298 -16.18 -2.26 -15.38
CA GLY A 298 -16.98 -1.09 -15.09
C GLY A 298 -16.19 0.16 -14.69
N LEU A 299 -14.87 0.10 -14.54
CA LEU A 299 -14.03 1.25 -14.19
C LEU A 299 -13.69 2.08 -15.44
N GLN A 300 -13.78 3.40 -15.31
CA GLN A 300 -13.36 4.34 -16.35
C GLN A 300 -11.89 4.72 -16.22
N CYS A 301 -11.36 4.77 -14.97
CA CYS A 301 -10.00 5.25 -14.73
C CYS A 301 -9.37 4.53 -13.53
N ILE A 302 -8.05 4.35 -13.60
CA ILE A 302 -7.20 4.01 -12.46
C ILE A 302 -6.30 5.21 -12.18
N CYS A 303 -6.47 5.83 -11.00
CA CYS A 303 -5.70 6.96 -10.55
C CYS A 303 -4.56 6.48 -9.63
N TYR A 304 -3.33 6.69 -10.05
CA TYR A 304 -2.12 6.28 -9.35
C TYR A 304 -1.55 7.41 -8.50
N PHE A 305 -1.06 7.08 -7.31
CA PHE A 305 -0.28 7.97 -6.44
C PHE A 305 1.22 7.64 -6.47
N ASP A 306 1.62 6.59 -7.16
CA ASP A 306 3.00 6.19 -7.42
C ASP A 306 3.30 6.38 -8.91
N GLN A 307 4.27 7.26 -9.21
CA GLN A 307 4.64 7.60 -10.59
C GLN A 307 5.26 6.41 -11.32
N GLY A 308 6.13 5.65 -10.64
CA GLY A 308 6.79 4.51 -11.27
C GLY A 308 5.80 3.43 -11.67
N ARG A 309 4.80 3.17 -10.82
CA ARG A 309 3.71 2.24 -11.13
C ARG A 309 2.84 2.76 -12.26
N PHE A 310 2.47 4.05 -12.25
CA PHE A 310 1.72 4.66 -13.35
C PHE A 310 2.42 4.48 -14.70
N GLU A 311 3.70 4.80 -14.79
CA GLU A 311 4.48 4.68 -16.03
C GLU A 311 4.56 3.23 -16.51
N ASN A 312 4.70 2.27 -15.58
CA ASN A 312 4.74 0.85 -15.89
C ASN A 312 3.38 0.29 -16.36
N ASP A 313 2.28 0.78 -15.81
CA ASP A 313 0.96 0.18 -16.01
C ASP A 313 0.08 0.90 -17.05
N ARG A 314 0.33 2.19 -17.36
CA ARG A 314 -0.54 3.03 -18.20
C ARG A 314 -0.86 2.42 -19.56
N GLU A 315 0.13 1.87 -20.26
CA GLU A 315 -0.05 1.27 -21.57
C GLU A 315 -0.85 -0.05 -21.48
N PHE A 316 -0.61 -0.82 -20.43
CA PHE A 316 -1.31 -2.08 -20.19
C PHE A 316 -2.82 -1.86 -20.02
N TRP A 317 -3.24 -0.84 -19.24
CA TRP A 317 -4.65 -0.53 -19.02
C TRP A 317 -5.28 0.17 -20.23
N SER A 318 -4.57 1.07 -20.90
CA SER A 318 -5.04 1.75 -22.11
C SER A 318 -5.45 0.76 -23.20
N ARG A 319 -4.67 -0.31 -23.41
CA ARG A 319 -5.03 -1.40 -24.34
C ARG A 319 -6.32 -2.14 -23.96
N ARG A 320 -6.83 -1.94 -22.75
CA ARG A 320 -8.06 -2.55 -22.22
C ARG A 320 -9.20 -1.55 -22.06
N GLY A 321 -9.03 -0.36 -22.61
CA GLY A 321 -10.04 0.68 -22.57
C GLY A 321 -10.23 1.36 -21.21
N VAL A 322 -9.27 1.19 -20.28
CA VAL A 322 -9.27 1.88 -18.98
C VAL A 322 -8.23 2.98 -19.03
N ASP A 323 -8.66 4.21 -18.74
CA ASP A 323 -7.75 5.34 -18.63
C ASP A 323 -6.89 5.26 -17.36
N SER A 324 -5.72 5.89 -17.37
CA SER A 324 -4.82 5.97 -16.23
C SER A 324 -4.37 7.39 -16.01
N LYS A 325 -4.37 7.84 -14.77
CA LYS A 325 -3.90 9.16 -14.37
C LYS A 325 -2.92 9.05 -13.21
N TYR A 326 -1.94 9.92 -13.18
CA TYR A 326 -1.08 10.11 -12.02
C TYR A 326 -1.49 11.38 -11.30
N ILE A 327 -1.71 11.29 -9.99
CA ILE A 327 -1.96 12.42 -9.10
C ILE A 327 -1.02 12.28 -7.91
N LEU A 328 -0.20 13.29 -7.66
CA LEU A 328 0.67 13.30 -6.48
C LEU A 328 -0.18 13.38 -5.20
N GLU A 329 0.05 12.47 -4.26
CA GLU A 329 -0.51 12.58 -2.90
C GLU A 329 0.30 13.64 -2.13
N GLY A 330 -0.27 14.82 -2.01
CA GLY A 330 0.35 15.95 -1.30
C GLY A 330 0.28 15.80 0.22
N VAL A 331 0.84 16.80 0.91
CA VAL A 331 0.84 16.87 2.38
C VAL A 331 -0.31 17.74 2.88
N ASP A 332 -1.07 17.23 3.83
CA ASP A 332 -2.04 18.04 4.56
C ASP A 332 -1.31 18.93 5.57
N LEU A 333 -1.29 20.22 5.26
CA LEU A 333 -0.56 21.21 6.05
C LEU A 333 -1.16 21.42 7.44
N GLU A 334 -2.45 21.15 7.63
CA GLU A 334 -3.10 21.24 8.94
C GLU A 334 -2.63 20.12 9.87
N GLU A 335 -2.40 18.91 9.34
CA GLU A 335 -1.86 17.78 10.11
C GLU A 335 -0.41 18.01 10.56
N THR A 336 0.30 18.93 9.93
CA THR A 336 1.68 19.26 10.30
C THR A 336 1.77 20.27 11.45
N ILE A 337 0.66 20.85 11.91
CA ILE A 337 0.63 21.80 13.03
C ILE A 337 0.68 21.04 14.35
N THR A 338 1.88 20.59 14.71
CA THR A 338 2.14 19.87 15.98
C THR A 338 3.32 20.49 16.69
N ALA A 339 3.34 20.40 18.03
CA ALA A 339 4.50 20.84 18.81
C ALA A 339 5.66 19.84 18.65
N ALA A 340 6.89 20.35 18.62
CA ALA A 340 8.06 19.49 18.70
C ALA A 340 8.12 18.83 20.09
N PRO A 341 8.44 17.53 20.18
CA PRO A 341 8.75 16.90 21.46
C PRO A 341 9.96 17.56 22.12
N ASN A 342 10.01 17.51 23.45
CA ASN A 342 11.16 18.02 24.18
C ASN A 342 12.39 17.13 23.92
N ARG A 343 13.48 17.69 23.41
CA ARG A 343 14.74 16.98 23.12
C ARG A 343 15.31 16.28 24.35
N SER A 344 15.21 16.91 25.52
CA SER A 344 15.73 16.34 26.77
C SER A 344 15.02 15.05 27.18
N ALA A 345 13.73 14.89 26.85
CA ALA A 345 12.99 13.65 27.09
C ALA A 345 13.53 12.45 26.30
N TYR A 346 14.29 12.71 25.24
CA TYR A 346 14.95 11.69 24.40
C TYR A 346 16.48 11.65 24.63
N GLY A 347 16.99 12.32 25.66
CA GLY A 347 18.42 12.40 25.95
C GLY A 347 19.23 13.18 24.91
N ILE A 348 18.58 14.02 24.11
CA ILE A 348 19.21 14.84 23.07
C ILE A 348 19.60 16.18 23.66
N PRO A 349 20.90 16.55 23.67
CA PRO A 349 21.36 17.85 24.13
C PRO A 349 20.77 18.99 23.28
N GLU A 350 20.40 20.09 23.90
CA GLU A 350 19.87 21.27 23.20
C GLU A 350 20.87 21.87 22.18
N SER A 351 22.16 21.74 22.45
CA SER A 351 23.22 22.20 21.56
C SER A 351 23.49 21.24 20.37
N ALA A 352 22.91 20.04 20.37
CA ALA A 352 23.12 19.07 19.30
C ALA A 352 22.42 19.50 18.01
N VAL A 353 23.07 19.26 16.87
CA VAL A 353 22.42 19.34 15.56
C VAL A 353 21.82 17.97 15.26
N VAL A 354 20.49 17.91 15.17
CA VAL A 354 19.74 16.69 14.95
C VAL A 354 19.46 16.52 13.46
N MET A 355 20.02 15.48 12.87
CA MET A 355 19.69 15.02 11.51
C MET A 355 18.67 13.89 11.61
N THR A 356 17.76 13.76 10.65
CA THR A 356 16.75 12.69 10.66
C THR A 356 16.45 12.18 9.27
N SER A 357 16.01 10.94 9.21
CA SER A 357 15.30 10.34 8.07
C SER A 357 14.06 9.62 8.59
N SER A 358 13.05 9.44 7.73
CA SER A 358 11.84 8.72 8.10
C SER A 358 11.31 7.86 6.96
N GLY A 359 10.71 6.71 7.30
CA GLY A 359 10.14 5.82 6.29
C GLY A 359 9.42 4.62 6.87
N SER A 360 8.63 3.97 6.01
CA SER A 360 7.91 2.73 6.34
C SER A 360 8.73 1.45 6.09
N ASP A 361 9.92 1.57 5.50
CA ASP A 361 10.82 0.46 5.18
C ASP A 361 12.28 0.93 5.23
N LEU A 362 12.74 1.29 6.43
CA LEU A 362 14.09 1.81 6.63
C LEU A 362 15.18 0.76 6.38
N ASP A 363 14.87 -0.53 6.54
CA ASP A 363 15.82 -1.61 6.23
C ASP A 363 16.24 -1.56 4.76
N ARG A 364 15.33 -1.21 3.85
CA ARG A 364 15.57 -1.09 2.41
C ARG A 364 16.18 0.27 2.03
N THR A 365 15.69 1.37 2.61
CA THR A 365 16.09 2.72 2.18
C THR A 365 17.43 3.14 2.77
N MET A 366 17.80 2.68 3.96
CA MET A 366 19.11 2.92 4.58
C MET A 366 20.17 1.99 4.02
N SER A 367 20.55 2.20 2.76
CA SER A 367 21.58 1.43 2.06
C SER A 367 22.94 1.49 2.75
N ASP A 368 23.84 0.59 2.36
CA ASP A 368 25.22 0.60 2.86
C ASP A 368 25.95 1.88 2.52
N GLU A 369 25.76 2.41 1.31
CA GLU A 369 26.36 3.68 0.85
C GLU A 369 25.85 4.87 1.64
N PHE A 370 24.55 4.92 1.93
CA PHE A 370 23.97 5.95 2.78
C PHE A 370 24.52 5.87 4.21
N CYS A 371 24.60 4.67 4.78
CA CYS A 371 25.16 4.46 6.12
C CYS A 371 26.63 4.88 6.19
N ASP A 372 27.46 4.56 5.20
CA ASP A 372 28.86 4.97 5.15
C ASP A 372 29.01 6.50 5.05
N THR A 373 28.18 7.13 4.24
CA THR A 373 28.11 8.58 4.12
C THR A 373 27.72 9.22 5.47
N LEU A 374 26.73 8.70 6.15
CA LEU A 374 26.28 9.18 7.46
C LEU A 374 27.35 9.00 8.54
N ILE A 375 28.09 7.87 8.53
CA ILE A 375 29.22 7.64 9.44
C ILE A 375 30.29 8.72 9.26
N ASN A 376 30.63 9.08 8.02
CA ASN A 376 31.60 10.13 7.74
C ASN A 376 31.12 11.49 8.23
N ILE A 377 29.85 11.84 8.04
CA ILE A 377 29.24 13.07 8.59
C ILE A 377 29.32 13.09 10.11
N LEU A 378 28.91 12.03 10.78
CA LEU A 378 28.92 11.93 12.24
C LEU A 378 30.34 12.01 12.81
N ARG A 379 31.35 11.41 12.16
CA ARG A 379 32.76 11.51 12.58
C ARG A 379 33.30 12.94 12.45
N SER A 380 32.93 13.63 11.38
CA SER A 380 33.36 15.02 11.13
C SER A 380 32.68 16.04 12.02
N HIS A 381 31.49 15.69 12.57
CA HIS A 381 30.68 16.60 13.41
C HIS A 381 30.27 15.92 14.73
N PRO A 382 31.17 15.92 15.76
CA PRO A 382 30.91 15.21 17.03
C PRO A 382 29.67 15.67 17.78
N GLN A 383 29.21 16.90 17.58
CA GLN A 383 28.01 17.49 18.18
C GLN A 383 26.72 17.07 17.47
N SER A 384 26.80 16.33 16.37
CA SER A 384 25.62 15.93 15.60
C SER A 384 25.10 14.57 16.04
N ILE A 385 23.76 14.44 16.01
CA ILE A 385 23.01 13.21 16.31
C ILE A 385 22.17 12.89 15.08
N TYR A 386 22.00 11.61 14.80
CA TYR A 386 21.09 11.13 13.76
C TYR A 386 19.94 10.36 14.39
N LEU A 387 18.72 10.62 13.95
CA LEU A 387 17.50 10.00 14.47
C LEU A 387 16.72 9.33 13.34
N CYS A 388 16.61 8.00 13.38
CA CYS A 388 15.74 7.22 12.49
C CYS A 388 14.31 7.23 13.03
N VAL A 389 13.33 7.58 12.20
CA VAL A 389 11.90 7.59 12.58
C VAL A 389 11.13 6.74 11.58
N GLY A 390 10.59 5.60 12.00
CA GLY A 390 9.85 4.74 11.08
C GLY A 390 9.92 3.26 11.42
N GLU A 391 9.65 2.43 10.43
CA GLU A 391 9.63 0.97 10.55
C GLU A 391 10.91 0.36 9.98
N GLY A 392 11.38 -0.71 10.63
CA GLY A 392 12.56 -1.47 10.28
C GLY A 392 13.24 -2.03 11.51
N GLU A 393 13.82 -3.21 11.41
CA GLU A 393 14.63 -3.79 12.49
C GLU A 393 16.02 -3.14 12.57
N LEU A 394 16.54 -2.72 11.41
CA LEU A 394 17.82 -2.04 11.24
C LEU A 394 19.02 -2.78 11.87
N SER A 395 18.94 -4.10 11.94
CA SER A 395 19.93 -4.92 12.64
C SER A 395 21.34 -4.83 12.03
N ALA A 396 21.43 -4.76 10.68
CA ALA A 396 22.69 -4.60 9.97
C ALA A 396 23.25 -3.19 10.13
N GLN A 397 22.40 -2.18 9.98
CA GLN A 397 22.74 -0.77 10.12
C GLN A 397 23.23 -0.45 11.53
N LYS A 398 22.54 -0.94 12.57
CA LYS A 398 22.94 -0.80 13.98
C LYS A 398 24.35 -1.32 14.21
N ARG A 399 24.63 -2.57 13.79
CA ARG A 399 26.00 -3.15 13.89
C ARG A 399 27.05 -2.32 13.17
N LYS A 400 26.69 -1.78 11.98
CA LYS A 400 27.59 -0.94 11.19
C LYS A 400 27.95 0.36 11.92
N PHE A 401 26.98 1.07 12.49
CA PHE A 401 27.20 2.28 13.28
C PHE A 401 27.98 2.02 14.57
N GLU A 402 27.70 0.92 15.26
CA GLU A 402 28.45 0.50 16.47
C GLU A 402 29.90 0.22 16.14
N SER A 403 30.17 -0.58 15.10
CA SER A 403 31.53 -0.91 14.63
C SER A 403 32.31 0.32 14.19
N ALA A 404 31.62 1.32 13.66
CA ALA A 404 32.22 2.60 13.25
C ALA A 404 32.48 3.55 14.43
N GLY A 405 32.05 3.21 15.65
CA GLY A 405 32.20 4.03 16.87
C GLY A 405 31.24 5.22 16.96
N VAL A 406 30.19 5.27 16.12
CA VAL A 406 29.19 6.37 16.12
C VAL A 406 27.83 5.94 16.67
N GLY A 407 27.64 4.68 17.05
CA GLY A 407 26.35 4.11 17.45
C GLY A 407 25.64 4.86 18.58
N LYS A 408 26.38 5.43 19.56
CA LYS A 408 25.81 6.26 20.65
C LYS A 408 25.15 7.54 20.19
N ARG A 409 25.40 7.97 18.95
CA ARG A 409 24.84 9.19 18.34
C ARG A 409 23.79 8.89 17.28
N VAL A 410 23.37 7.63 17.17
CA VAL A 410 22.28 7.20 16.30
C VAL A 410 21.13 6.71 17.18
N GLY A 411 20.00 7.42 17.10
CA GLY A 411 18.77 7.06 17.81
C GLY A 411 17.76 6.38 16.88
N TYR A 412 16.91 5.56 17.47
CA TYR A 412 15.85 4.83 16.75
C TYR A 412 14.52 5.09 17.46
N ALA A 413 13.67 5.91 16.84
CA ALA A 413 12.41 6.32 17.46
C ALA A 413 11.26 5.35 17.16
N GLY A 414 11.44 4.42 16.18
CA GLY A 414 10.37 3.57 15.71
C GLY A 414 9.26 4.34 14.99
N LYS A 415 8.16 3.64 14.66
CA LYS A 415 6.97 4.28 14.05
C LYS A 415 6.34 5.29 15.00
N ARG A 416 6.03 6.48 14.48
CA ARG A 416 5.42 7.57 15.23
C ARG A 416 4.14 8.06 14.57
N LYS A 417 3.07 8.23 15.36
CA LYS A 417 1.82 8.84 14.90
C LYS A 417 1.99 10.35 14.67
N ASP A 418 2.81 10.99 15.52
CA ASP A 418 3.12 12.43 15.49
C ASP A 418 4.44 12.71 14.73
N LEU A 419 4.65 12.06 13.59
CA LEU A 419 5.87 12.26 12.79
C LEU A 419 6.20 13.73 12.52
N PRO A 420 5.24 14.64 12.20
CA PRO A 420 5.54 16.06 12.05
C PRO A 420 6.18 16.70 13.30
N GLY A 421 5.77 16.30 14.50
CA GLY A 421 6.38 16.74 15.75
C GLY A 421 7.84 16.32 15.86
N PHE A 422 8.14 15.04 15.54
CA PHE A 422 9.51 14.53 15.52
C PHE A 422 10.37 15.22 14.46
N LEU A 423 9.84 15.50 13.28
CA LEU A 423 10.54 16.25 12.26
C LEU A 423 10.84 17.68 12.71
N ARG A 424 9.94 18.34 13.45
CA ARG A 424 10.19 19.65 14.06
C ARG A 424 11.30 19.63 15.11
N MET A 425 11.53 18.51 15.78
CA MET A 425 12.65 18.35 16.70
C MET A 425 14.01 18.30 15.99
N ALA A 426 14.04 17.84 14.74
CA ALA A 426 15.26 17.77 13.91
C ALA A 426 15.65 19.16 13.37
N ASP A 427 16.92 19.31 13.00
CA ASP A 427 17.49 20.48 12.33
C ASP A 427 17.62 20.28 10.82
N LEU A 428 17.82 19.04 10.38
CA LEU A 428 18.04 18.63 9.00
C LEU A 428 17.30 17.33 8.71
N TYR A 429 16.79 17.20 7.50
CA TYR A 429 16.31 15.92 6.96
C TYR A 429 17.27 15.42 5.89
N LEU A 430 17.71 14.18 6.02
CA LEU A 430 18.55 13.50 5.06
C LEU A 430 17.73 12.50 4.27
N ALA A 431 17.46 12.80 3.00
CA ALA A 431 16.82 11.81 2.13
C ALA A 431 17.82 10.68 1.84
N GLU A 432 17.40 9.46 2.12
CA GLU A 432 18.22 8.26 1.87
C GLU A 432 18.44 8.06 0.37
N PHE A 433 19.48 7.32 0.03
CA PHE A 433 19.77 6.92 -1.33
C PHE A 433 20.30 5.48 -1.38
N PRO A 434 20.08 4.73 -2.47
CA PRO A 434 19.54 5.12 -3.79
C PRO A 434 18.05 5.45 -3.81
N SER A 435 17.28 5.13 -2.80
CA SER A 435 15.85 5.41 -2.70
C SER A 435 15.48 5.95 -1.32
N CYS A 436 14.46 6.79 -1.24
CA CYS A 436 13.92 7.34 0.00
C CYS A 436 12.40 7.20 0.06
N ASP A 437 11.81 7.49 1.21
CA ASP A 437 10.36 7.63 1.34
C ASP A 437 9.93 9.05 0.90
N PRO A 438 9.21 9.19 -0.23
CA PRO A 438 8.74 10.49 -0.72
C PRO A 438 7.87 11.25 0.29
N ALA A 439 7.03 10.52 1.03
CA ALA A 439 6.15 11.12 2.04
C ALA A 439 6.96 11.73 3.19
N GLY A 440 8.02 11.07 3.64
CA GLY A 440 8.93 11.60 4.66
C GLY A 440 9.61 12.89 4.23
N VAL A 441 10.07 12.96 2.98
CA VAL A 441 10.66 14.17 2.38
C VAL A 441 9.65 15.33 2.41
N LEU A 442 8.45 15.12 1.88
CA LEU A 442 7.41 16.15 1.83
C LEU A 442 6.97 16.61 3.22
N GLN A 443 6.85 15.70 4.18
CA GLN A 443 6.52 16.04 5.56
C GLN A 443 7.64 16.86 6.25
N ALA A 444 8.91 16.53 6.00
CA ALA A 444 10.04 17.33 6.51
C ALA A 444 10.01 18.75 5.95
N MET A 445 9.82 18.90 4.65
CA MET A 445 9.68 20.17 3.97
C MET A 445 8.49 20.98 4.53
N SER A 446 7.36 20.33 4.79
CA SER A 446 6.14 20.96 5.30
C SER A 446 6.30 21.53 6.71
N VAL A 447 7.27 21.08 7.48
CA VAL A 447 7.61 21.61 8.81
C VAL A 447 8.88 22.47 8.81
N GLU A 448 9.26 23.02 7.66
CA GLU A 448 10.43 23.89 7.48
C GLU A 448 11.76 23.20 7.80
N ARG A 449 11.85 21.89 7.62
CA ARG A 449 13.15 21.22 7.74
C ARG A 449 13.85 21.24 6.39
N PRO A 450 15.10 21.76 6.34
CA PRO A 450 15.90 21.68 5.13
C PRO A 450 16.21 20.23 4.83
N VAL A 451 15.92 19.81 3.60
CA VAL A 451 16.19 18.47 3.08
C VAL A 451 17.49 18.51 2.30
N VAL A 452 18.31 17.47 2.42
CA VAL A 452 19.41 17.21 1.49
C VAL A 452 19.11 15.89 0.79
N ALA A 453 19.05 15.90 -0.53
CA ALA A 453 18.74 14.75 -1.35
C ALA A 453 19.82 14.49 -2.39
N MET A 454 19.95 13.24 -2.85
CA MET A 454 20.83 12.84 -3.94
C MET A 454 20.00 12.26 -5.08
N ARG A 455 20.20 12.74 -6.30
CA ARG A 455 19.66 12.12 -7.51
C ARG A 455 20.54 10.95 -7.90
N TRP A 456 20.17 9.75 -7.44
CA TRP A 456 20.99 8.55 -7.63
C TRP A 456 20.91 7.99 -9.05
N GLY A 457 19.77 8.12 -9.71
CA GLY A 457 19.49 7.65 -11.06
C GLY A 457 18.25 8.32 -11.63
N GLU A 458 17.85 7.88 -12.83
CA GLU A 458 16.70 8.42 -13.56
C GLU A 458 15.37 7.74 -13.19
N ALA A 459 15.42 6.55 -12.57
CA ALA A 459 14.19 5.88 -12.14
C ALA A 459 13.47 6.71 -11.07
N PRO A 460 12.11 6.77 -11.08
CA PRO A 460 11.34 7.58 -10.16
C PRO A 460 11.68 7.35 -8.68
N GLU A 461 11.87 6.09 -8.27
CA GLU A 461 12.27 5.73 -6.90
C GLU A 461 13.68 6.21 -6.53
N GLN A 462 14.58 6.41 -7.51
CA GLN A 462 15.95 6.89 -7.33
C GLN A 462 16.06 8.40 -7.41
N SER A 463 15.03 9.08 -7.86
CA SER A 463 14.98 10.53 -8.02
C SER A 463 13.95 11.21 -7.11
N ALA A 464 13.10 10.47 -6.41
CA ALA A 464 11.97 11.00 -5.65
C ALA A 464 12.36 12.11 -4.66
N GLY A 465 13.38 11.88 -3.83
CA GLY A 465 13.87 12.89 -2.89
C GLY A 465 14.31 14.18 -3.56
N SER A 466 15.03 14.08 -4.67
CA SER A 466 15.53 15.23 -5.42
C SER A 466 14.42 15.98 -6.17
N ALA A 467 13.42 15.26 -6.67
CA ALA A 467 12.28 15.86 -7.36
C ALA A 467 11.47 16.81 -6.44
N PHE A 468 11.31 16.43 -5.17
CA PHE A 468 10.59 17.27 -4.22
C PHE A 468 11.47 18.38 -3.64
N ALA A 469 12.70 18.05 -3.24
CA ALA A 469 13.59 18.99 -2.54
C ALA A 469 14.00 20.19 -3.41
N GLY A 470 14.03 20.04 -4.73
CA GLY A 470 14.44 21.09 -5.65
C GLY A 470 15.97 21.17 -5.86
N PRO A 471 16.41 21.95 -6.86
CA PRO A 471 17.81 21.94 -7.29
C PRO A 471 18.77 22.49 -6.22
N GLU A 472 18.34 23.42 -5.36
CA GLU A 472 19.16 23.99 -4.31
C GLU A 472 19.50 23.00 -3.18
N ALA A 473 18.76 21.91 -3.07
CA ALA A 473 18.92 20.88 -2.05
C ALA A 473 19.39 19.54 -2.61
N THR A 474 19.46 19.44 -3.93
CA THR A 474 19.77 18.19 -4.63
C THR A 474 21.24 18.13 -5.01
N ILE A 475 21.85 16.98 -4.78
CA ILE A 475 23.15 16.61 -5.29
C ILE A 475 22.93 15.78 -6.56
N SER A 476 23.48 16.24 -7.69
CA SER A 476 23.39 15.55 -8.96
C SER A 476 24.41 14.42 -9.05
N GLY A 477 23.96 13.26 -9.48
CA GLY A 477 24.80 12.07 -9.59
C GLY A 477 25.14 11.43 -8.24
N ARG A 478 25.92 10.36 -8.26
CA ARG A 478 26.32 9.55 -7.10
C ARG A 478 27.54 10.16 -6.39
N ASP A 479 27.40 11.40 -5.90
CA ASP A 479 28.50 12.15 -5.30
C ASP A 479 28.32 12.30 -3.79
N SER A 480 28.75 11.26 -3.06
CA SER A 480 28.73 11.27 -1.60
C SER A 480 29.62 12.36 -1.00
N THR A 481 30.69 12.80 -1.67
CA THR A 481 31.57 13.87 -1.19
C THR A 481 30.84 15.20 -1.16
N THR A 482 30.23 15.58 -2.26
CA THR A 482 29.42 16.82 -2.34
C THR A 482 28.21 16.74 -1.39
N TYR A 483 27.62 15.54 -1.19
CA TYR A 483 26.55 15.34 -0.20
C TYR A 483 27.04 15.64 1.22
N ILE A 484 28.20 15.09 1.62
CA ILE A 484 28.83 15.34 2.93
C ILE A 484 29.14 16.83 3.10
N GLU A 485 29.69 17.50 2.10
CA GLU A 485 30.01 18.93 2.14
C GLU A 485 28.74 19.78 2.32
N ARG A 486 27.66 19.48 1.60
CA ARG A 486 26.39 20.18 1.74
C ARG A 486 25.79 20.01 3.13
N VAL A 487 25.74 18.79 3.66
CA VAL A 487 25.27 18.51 5.03
C VAL A 487 26.16 19.21 6.06
N SER A 488 27.48 19.13 5.89
CA SER A 488 28.46 19.79 6.77
C SER A 488 28.32 21.32 6.79
N LYS A 489 28.03 21.93 5.65
CA LYS A 489 27.70 23.36 5.57
C LYS A 489 26.46 23.69 6.39
N LEU A 490 25.37 22.94 6.19
CA LEU A 490 24.12 23.14 6.90
C LEU A 490 24.26 22.88 8.41
N ILE A 491 25.12 21.94 8.84
CA ILE A 491 25.42 21.73 10.26
C ILE A 491 26.06 22.98 10.89
N ARG A 492 26.99 23.62 10.19
CA ARG A 492 27.74 24.78 10.69
C ARG A 492 26.98 26.10 10.60
N GLU A 493 26.04 26.23 9.65
CA GLU A 493 25.36 27.49 9.31
C GLU A 493 23.86 27.47 9.66
N PRO A 494 23.45 27.84 10.88
CA PRO A 494 22.04 27.88 11.27
C PRO A 494 21.17 28.78 10.40
N GLY A 495 21.73 29.90 9.91
CA GLY A 495 21.03 30.83 9.02
C GLY A 495 20.67 30.16 7.68
N SER A 496 21.61 29.45 7.08
CA SER A 496 21.38 28.70 5.84
C SER A 496 20.34 27.60 6.03
N ARG A 497 20.36 26.88 7.16
CA ARG A 497 19.31 25.90 7.51
C ARG A 497 17.92 26.52 7.52
N LYS A 498 17.78 27.65 8.23
CA LYS A 498 16.48 28.35 8.36
C LYS A 498 15.97 28.85 7.00
N GLN A 499 16.85 29.44 6.20
CA GLN A 499 16.47 29.95 4.88
C GLN A 499 16.03 28.82 3.94
N LEU A 500 16.81 27.74 3.87
CA LEU A 500 16.49 26.58 3.02
C LEU A 500 15.19 25.90 3.49
N GLY A 501 15.00 25.72 4.81
CA GLY A 501 13.78 25.15 5.35
C GLY A 501 12.52 25.97 5.01
N LYS A 502 12.64 27.31 5.05
CA LYS A 502 11.55 28.20 4.65
C LYS A 502 11.21 28.07 3.18
N SER A 503 12.21 28.07 2.29
CA SER A 503 11.96 27.91 0.85
C SER A 503 11.31 26.57 0.53
N MET A 504 11.69 25.50 1.25
CA MET A 504 11.06 24.19 1.10
C MET A 504 9.60 24.17 1.54
N ARG A 505 9.26 24.83 2.65
CA ARG A 505 7.86 24.98 3.08
C ARG A 505 7.04 25.74 2.04
N GLU A 506 7.55 26.86 1.52
CA GLU A 506 6.91 27.64 0.47
C GLU A 506 6.67 26.78 -0.79
N ARG A 507 7.64 25.94 -1.14
CA ARG A 507 7.51 24.99 -2.26
C ARG A 507 6.41 23.95 -2.00
N VAL A 508 6.29 23.41 -0.79
CA VAL A 508 5.21 22.48 -0.44
C VAL A 508 3.85 23.16 -0.56
N GLU A 509 3.71 24.37 -0.02
CA GLU A 509 2.46 25.15 -0.07
C GLU A 509 2.00 25.39 -1.50
N GLN A 510 2.93 25.68 -2.39
CA GLN A 510 2.63 26.01 -3.79
C GLN A 510 2.38 24.77 -4.67
N GLN A 511 3.12 23.68 -4.46
CA GLN A 511 3.16 22.57 -5.41
C GLN A 511 2.69 21.23 -4.84
N PHE A 512 2.86 20.99 -3.53
CA PHE A 512 2.71 19.68 -2.92
C PHE A 512 1.72 19.65 -1.75
N ALA A 513 0.94 20.71 -1.57
CA ALA A 513 -0.12 20.70 -0.57
C ALA A 513 -1.26 19.77 -0.99
N PHE A 514 -1.90 19.10 -0.04
CA PHE A 514 -3.01 18.18 -0.31
C PHE A 514 -4.21 18.86 -0.99
N THR A 515 -4.33 20.18 -0.88
CA THR A 515 -5.31 20.98 -1.64
C THR A 515 -5.15 20.81 -3.15
N GLN A 516 -3.93 20.60 -3.65
CA GLN A 516 -3.71 20.31 -5.08
C GLN A 516 -4.18 18.90 -5.42
N THR A 517 -3.90 17.92 -4.57
CA THR A 517 -4.42 16.54 -4.72
C THR A 517 -5.94 16.54 -4.82
N THR A 518 -6.61 17.23 -3.89
CA THR A 518 -8.08 17.34 -3.88
C THR A 518 -8.60 17.98 -5.15
N ARG A 519 -8.00 19.09 -5.58
CA ARG A 519 -8.39 19.78 -6.82
C ARG A 519 -8.24 18.88 -8.06
N HIS A 520 -7.15 18.13 -8.16
CA HIS A 520 -6.93 17.19 -9.26
C HIS A 520 -7.93 16.03 -9.24
N LEU A 521 -8.29 15.52 -8.07
CA LEU A 521 -9.34 14.50 -7.94
C LEU A 521 -10.72 15.05 -8.34
N GLU A 522 -11.04 16.27 -7.95
CA GLU A 522 -12.28 16.95 -8.35
C GLU A 522 -12.34 17.16 -9.88
N GLN A 523 -11.26 17.63 -10.47
CA GLN A 523 -11.15 17.80 -11.94
C GLN A 523 -11.28 16.45 -12.65
N LEU A 524 -10.65 15.40 -12.14
CA LEU A 524 -10.79 14.05 -12.67
C LEU A 524 -12.24 13.59 -12.65
N CYS A 525 -12.96 13.78 -11.54
CA CYS A 525 -14.38 13.44 -11.44
C CYS A 525 -15.21 14.16 -12.48
N GLU A 526 -14.99 15.46 -12.69
CA GLU A 526 -15.72 16.25 -13.69
C GLU A 526 -15.39 15.81 -15.12
N GLN A 527 -14.12 15.57 -15.44
CA GLN A 527 -13.70 15.11 -16.77
C GLN A 527 -14.37 13.78 -17.15
N ILE A 528 -14.40 12.84 -16.21
CA ILE A 528 -15.01 11.53 -16.43
C ILE A 528 -16.53 11.67 -16.65
N LEU A 529 -17.21 12.48 -15.84
CA LEU A 529 -18.65 12.73 -15.98
C LEU A 529 -19.02 13.42 -17.32
N GLN A 530 -18.09 14.20 -17.88
CA GLN A 530 -18.26 14.85 -19.17
C GLN A 530 -17.91 13.94 -20.37
N GLY A 531 -17.50 12.69 -20.13
CA GLY A 531 -17.07 11.75 -21.18
C GLY A 531 -15.74 12.14 -21.84
N ARG A 532 -14.90 12.96 -21.21
CA ARG A 532 -13.65 13.49 -21.77
C ARG A 532 -12.41 12.64 -21.43
N THR A 533 -12.57 11.38 -21.10
CA THR A 533 -11.45 10.49 -20.72
C THR A 533 -10.63 9.97 -21.90
N GLY A 534 -10.94 10.30 -23.14
CA GLY A 534 -10.32 9.78 -24.36
C GLY A 534 -9.36 10.71 -25.13
N GLY A 535 -8.75 11.71 -24.50
CA GLY A 535 -7.86 12.67 -25.17
C GLY A 535 -6.42 12.63 -24.65
N SER A 536 -5.51 12.23 -25.52
CA SER A 536 -4.04 12.30 -25.48
C SER A 536 -3.36 12.24 -24.09
N SER A 537 -2.56 11.22 -23.92
CA SER A 537 -1.77 10.83 -22.74
C SER A 537 -0.69 11.84 -22.30
N ASP A 538 -0.64 13.07 -22.79
CA ASP A 538 0.50 13.99 -22.60
C ASP A 538 0.20 15.27 -21.81
N GLN A 539 -1.00 15.41 -21.29
CA GLN A 539 -1.22 16.48 -20.32
C GLN A 539 -1.19 15.88 -18.91
N MET A 540 0.02 15.87 -18.29
CA MET A 540 0.09 16.07 -16.85
C MET A 540 -0.86 17.21 -16.52
N ILE A 541 -1.73 17.04 -15.53
CA ILE A 541 -2.49 18.16 -14.98
C ILE A 541 -1.47 18.99 -14.17
N THR A 542 -0.65 19.73 -14.89
CA THR A 542 0.35 20.68 -14.40
C THR A 542 0.14 22.00 -15.14
N GLU A 543 -1.07 22.56 -15.06
CA GLU A 543 -1.16 24.00 -15.29
C GLU A 543 -0.49 24.68 -14.09
N GLY A 544 0.80 25.01 -14.24
CA GLY A 544 1.58 25.80 -13.29
C GLY A 544 2.85 25.17 -12.75
N SER A 545 3.21 23.95 -13.11
CA SER A 545 4.55 23.40 -12.83
C SER A 545 5.22 23.02 -14.15
N GLU A 546 6.39 23.59 -14.41
CA GLU A 546 7.25 23.11 -15.50
C GLU A 546 7.44 21.60 -15.36
N PRO A 547 7.43 20.84 -16.47
CA PRO A 547 7.65 19.39 -16.39
C PRO A 547 8.96 19.10 -15.68
N LEU A 548 8.93 18.16 -14.75
CA LEU A 548 10.11 17.68 -13.98
C LEU A 548 11.27 17.18 -14.88
N ALA A 549 11.10 17.20 -16.20
CA ALA A 549 12.03 16.65 -17.19
C ALA A 549 12.88 17.68 -17.96
N GLU A 550 12.71 19.00 -17.80
CA GLU A 550 13.49 20.00 -18.53
C GLU A 550 14.32 20.92 -17.64
N VAL A 551 15.10 20.38 -16.73
CA VAL A 551 16.28 21.09 -16.22
C VAL A 551 17.47 20.12 -16.31
N ALA A 552 18.06 20.08 -17.52
CA ALA A 552 19.36 19.48 -17.76
C ALA A 552 20.49 20.34 -17.14
#